data_b6c52c09cbe09332ad5da3b1525f230d
#
_entry.id   b6c52c09cbe09332ad5da3b1525f230d
#
_cell.length_a   1.000
_cell.length_b   1.000
_cell.length_c   1.000
_cell.angle_alpha   90.00
_cell.angle_beta   90.00
_cell.angle_gamma   90.00
#
_symmetry.space_group_name_H-M   'P 1'
#
loop_
_entity.id
_entity.type
_entity.pdbx_description
1 polymer ?
#
loop_
_entity_poly.entity_id
_entity_poly.type
_entity_poly.pdbx_seq_one_letter_code
_entity_poly.pdbx_strand_id
1 'polypeptide(L)'
;MPPLQLTNLLQTALPNLSESGRAVLSALGCMNGRPPCSTELATWLGFHDRYRLARTLRREGLPPLEVLGGWARTLYWMIETESTGASLRELADREQLDPAVAYRLVRRVTGRRWTEIRREGLAVALLRFRESCRNVTVPVRRPLAVAMGGTQQHRRLSVAGFPFPMKLGAAAARVRARLRGVLGDRLPVPGAPFDVALTAADIALVTRPHASSLSVLELDPPRVTHAIPVAATPTRVVPSLSGDFAYVTCQFVEAIDVVDLQRGQHTASIPVSGHPLGAILSADGQTLYVATNCDRLLAVSLARQAVTGDIPIPHGSLQLRLHPSGRRLFVSCWRSGQIVEIELPTLRHLRTFEVGGAVQELIITADGQTLYAANEGGWLDVIHIPTGHRTATLKFGTFVMGLALSADEADIVVSLLYAGRVLVIDRRSLTVRSKLETGGKPRLIAAHPRGQVLVANEAGWVDFIL
;
A
#
# COMPACT_ATOMS: atom_id res chain seq x y z
N MET A 1 -17.25 8.79 3.05
CA MET A 1 -17.96 7.82 3.92
C MET A 1 -18.48 6.56 3.20
N PRO A 2 -19.05 6.59 2.00
CA PRO A 2 -19.64 5.40 1.35
C PRO A 2 -18.74 4.15 1.19
N PRO A 3 -17.44 4.25 0.82
CA PRO A 3 -16.61 3.06 0.65
C PRO A 3 -16.39 2.24 1.93
N LEU A 4 -16.21 2.91 3.08
CA LEU A 4 -16.10 2.24 4.39
C LEU A 4 -17.41 1.56 4.78
N GLN A 5 -18.55 2.23 4.52
CA GLN A 5 -19.86 1.64 4.78
C GLN A 5 -20.07 0.40 3.89
N LEU A 6 -19.71 0.46 2.60
CA LEU A 6 -19.84 -0.68 1.69
C LEU A 6 -18.96 -1.86 2.12
N THR A 7 -17.69 -1.60 2.45
CA THR A 7 -16.78 -2.66 2.91
C THR A 7 -17.29 -3.33 4.17
N ASN A 8 -17.68 -2.55 5.17
CA ASN A 8 -18.22 -3.06 6.42
C ASN A 8 -19.51 -3.87 6.20
N LEU A 9 -20.40 -3.39 5.32
CA LEU A 9 -21.62 -4.10 4.98
C LEU A 9 -21.35 -5.44 4.29
N LEU A 10 -20.43 -5.48 3.33
CA LEU A 10 -20.06 -6.72 2.63
C LEU A 10 -19.42 -7.72 3.59
N GLN A 11 -18.54 -7.30 4.47
CA GLN A 11 -17.89 -8.17 5.46
C GLN A 11 -18.87 -8.64 6.53
N THR A 12 -19.75 -7.77 7.03
CA THR A 12 -20.80 -8.14 7.99
C THR A 12 -21.81 -9.14 7.38
N ALA A 13 -22.11 -8.99 6.10
CA ALA A 13 -23.00 -9.92 5.40
C ALA A 13 -22.40 -11.34 5.29
N LEU A 14 -21.07 -11.46 5.25
CA LEU A 14 -20.33 -12.71 5.05
C LEU A 14 -19.20 -12.89 6.08
N PRO A 15 -19.52 -13.10 7.36
CA PRO A 15 -18.54 -13.07 8.46
C PRO A 15 -17.54 -14.24 8.45
N ASN A 16 -17.87 -15.36 7.78
CA ASN A 16 -17.11 -16.62 7.84
C ASN A 16 -16.15 -16.80 6.65
N LEU A 17 -15.80 -15.75 5.95
CA LEU A 17 -14.82 -15.82 4.86
C LEU A 17 -13.40 -15.96 5.40
N SER A 18 -12.56 -16.65 4.63
CA SER A 18 -11.11 -16.64 4.85
C SER A 18 -10.53 -15.23 4.65
N GLU A 19 -9.28 -15.05 5.06
CA GLU A 19 -8.54 -13.80 4.82
C GLU A 19 -8.55 -13.39 3.34
N SER A 20 -8.32 -14.34 2.43
CA SER A 20 -8.38 -14.09 0.98
C SER A 20 -9.78 -13.66 0.50
N GLY A 21 -10.83 -14.26 1.04
CA GLY A 21 -12.20 -13.87 0.74
C GLY A 21 -12.54 -12.46 1.23
N ARG A 22 -12.12 -12.12 2.45
CA ARG A 22 -12.25 -10.77 3.00
C ARG A 22 -11.48 -9.75 2.18
N ALA A 23 -10.24 -10.05 1.76
CA ALA A 23 -9.45 -9.18 0.91
C ALA A 23 -10.15 -8.86 -0.43
N VAL A 24 -10.81 -9.84 -1.04
CA VAL A 24 -11.61 -9.60 -2.27
C VAL A 24 -12.77 -8.64 -2.00
N LEU A 25 -13.52 -8.85 -0.92
CA LEU A 25 -14.65 -7.96 -0.58
C LEU A 25 -14.18 -6.55 -0.25
N SER A 26 -13.06 -6.42 0.47
CA SER A 26 -12.45 -5.13 0.78
C SER A 26 -12.01 -4.40 -0.49
N ALA A 27 -11.35 -5.09 -1.41
CA ALA A 27 -10.98 -4.51 -2.69
C ALA A 27 -12.20 -3.99 -3.48
N LEU A 28 -13.28 -4.77 -3.53
CA LEU A 28 -14.53 -4.35 -4.18
C LEU A 28 -15.19 -3.16 -3.48
N GLY A 29 -15.16 -3.14 -2.15
CA GLY A 29 -15.66 -2.02 -1.36
C GLY A 29 -14.91 -0.72 -1.65
N CYS A 30 -13.57 -0.77 -1.67
CA CYS A 30 -12.72 0.38 -2.01
C CYS A 30 -12.97 0.95 -3.38
N MET A 31 -13.27 0.08 -4.33
CA MET A 31 -13.49 0.46 -5.73
C MET A 31 -14.96 0.73 -6.04
N ASN A 32 -15.81 0.88 -5.03
CA ASN A 32 -17.25 1.07 -5.18
C ASN A 32 -17.89 0.02 -6.10
N GLY A 33 -17.42 -1.24 -6.00
CA GLY A 33 -17.87 -2.33 -6.84
C GLY A 33 -17.36 -2.29 -8.28
N ARG A 34 -16.35 -1.49 -8.58
CA ARG A 34 -15.69 -1.40 -9.91
C ARG A 34 -14.36 -2.12 -9.89
N PRO A 35 -14.29 -3.44 -9.89
CA PRO A 35 -12.99 -4.09 -9.95
C PRO A 35 -12.34 -3.77 -11.30
N PRO A 36 -11.01 -3.70 -11.35
CA PRO A 36 -10.28 -3.78 -12.59
C PRO A 36 -10.55 -5.13 -13.26
N CYS A 37 -9.94 -5.40 -14.39
CA CYS A 37 -10.11 -6.72 -15.02
C CYS A 37 -9.68 -7.83 -14.04
N SER A 38 -10.25 -9.03 -14.20
CA SER A 38 -10.00 -10.17 -13.28
C SER A 38 -8.52 -10.54 -13.13
N THR A 39 -7.72 -10.29 -14.16
CA THR A 39 -6.26 -10.52 -14.13
C THR A 39 -5.56 -9.49 -13.24
N GLU A 40 -5.93 -8.24 -13.38
CA GLU A 40 -5.35 -7.14 -12.60
C GLU A 40 -5.74 -7.23 -11.12
N LEU A 41 -7.01 -7.51 -10.83
CA LEU A 41 -7.44 -7.75 -9.46
C LEU A 41 -6.76 -8.98 -8.83
N ALA A 42 -6.58 -10.06 -9.60
CA ALA A 42 -5.85 -11.23 -9.14
C ALA A 42 -4.41 -10.85 -8.76
N THR A 43 -3.73 -10.09 -9.61
CA THR A 43 -2.39 -9.57 -9.35
C THR A 43 -2.34 -8.72 -8.08
N TRP A 44 -3.28 -7.79 -7.91
CA TRP A 44 -3.32 -6.91 -6.73
C TRP A 44 -3.55 -7.65 -5.42
N LEU A 45 -4.35 -8.73 -5.47
CA LEU A 45 -4.65 -9.57 -4.32
C LEU A 45 -3.63 -10.69 -4.08
N GLY A 46 -2.51 -10.71 -4.80
CA GLY A 46 -1.47 -11.71 -4.64
C GLY A 46 -1.82 -13.10 -5.19
N PHE A 47 -2.80 -13.21 -6.07
CA PHE A 47 -3.06 -14.45 -6.78
C PHE A 47 -2.16 -14.57 -7.99
N HIS A 48 -1.61 -15.75 -8.21
CA HIS A 48 -0.73 -16.01 -9.36
C HIS A 48 -1.41 -15.72 -10.71
N ASP A 49 -2.71 -15.96 -10.81
CA ASP A 49 -3.50 -15.75 -12.01
C ASP A 49 -5.00 -15.59 -11.70
N ARG A 50 -5.77 -15.15 -12.70
CA ARG A 50 -7.23 -15.01 -12.61
C ARG A 50 -7.97 -16.32 -12.31
N TYR A 51 -7.38 -17.46 -12.66
CA TYR A 51 -8.01 -18.76 -12.42
C TYR A 51 -7.88 -19.18 -10.96
N ARG A 52 -6.78 -18.80 -10.29
CA ARG A 52 -6.64 -18.97 -8.84
C ARG A 52 -7.61 -18.08 -8.08
N LEU A 53 -7.77 -16.82 -8.49
CA LEU A 53 -8.81 -15.94 -7.93
C LEU A 53 -10.21 -16.59 -8.10
N ALA A 54 -10.57 -17.04 -9.31
CA ALA A 54 -11.86 -17.67 -9.57
C ALA A 54 -12.08 -18.97 -8.74
N ARG A 55 -11.03 -19.76 -8.54
CA ARG A 55 -11.08 -20.96 -7.66
C ARG A 55 -11.26 -20.58 -6.19
N THR A 56 -10.60 -19.51 -5.73
CA THR A 56 -10.79 -19.00 -4.37
C THR A 56 -12.21 -18.49 -4.16
N LEU A 57 -12.74 -17.66 -5.05
CA LEU A 57 -14.15 -17.22 -4.98
C LEU A 57 -15.10 -18.42 -4.85
N ARG A 58 -14.92 -19.43 -5.69
CA ARG A 58 -15.75 -20.64 -5.68
C ARG A 58 -15.62 -21.43 -4.38
N ARG A 59 -14.40 -21.57 -3.84
CA ARG A 59 -14.12 -22.25 -2.57
C ARG A 59 -14.75 -21.52 -1.37
N GLU A 60 -14.78 -20.19 -1.42
CA GLU A 60 -15.39 -19.33 -0.39
C GLU A 60 -16.94 -19.26 -0.53
N GLY A 61 -17.53 -19.89 -1.53
CA GLY A 61 -18.96 -19.77 -1.81
C GLY A 61 -19.36 -18.39 -2.37
N LEU A 62 -18.40 -17.66 -2.92
CA LEU A 62 -18.64 -16.37 -3.55
C LEU A 62 -18.99 -16.54 -5.04
N PRO A 63 -19.91 -15.72 -5.59
CA PRO A 63 -20.22 -15.74 -7.00
C PRO A 63 -19.02 -15.29 -7.85
N PRO A 64 -19.06 -15.50 -9.18
CA PRO A 64 -18.03 -14.98 -10.08
C PRO A 64 -17.81 -13.48 -9.89
N LEU A 65 -16.58 -13.01 -10.12
CA LEU A 65 -16.16 -11.62 -9.86
C LEU A 65 -17.08 -10.57 -10.50
N GLU A 66 -17.57 -10.83 -11.72
CA GLU A 66 -18.54 -9.93 -12.40
C GLU A 66 -19.85 -9.76 -11.62
N VAL A 67 -20.38 -10.86 -11.08
CA VAL A 67 -21.62 -10.86 -10.29
C VAL A 67 -21.36 -10.20 -8.93
N LEU A 68 -20.25 -10.55 -8.30
CA LEU A 68 -19.84 -10.00 -7.01
C LEU A 68 -19.60 -8.47 -7.10
N GLY A 69 -18.89 -8.02 -8.14
CA GLY A 69 -18.69 -6.59 -8.42
C GLY A 69 -20.01 -5.87 -8.74
N GLY A 70 -20.89 -6.51 -9.49
CA GLY A 70 -22.23 -5.98 -9.78
C GLY A 70 -23.08 -5.79 -8.52
N TRP A 71 -23.03 -6.72 -7.56
CA TRP A 71 -23.66 -6.58 -6.25
C TRP A 71 -23.03 -5.47 -5.42
N ALA A 72 -21.71 -5.44 -5.31
CA ALA A 72 -21.02 -4.39 -4.57
C ALA A 72 -21.36 -3.00 -5.11
N ARG A 73 -21.42 -2.85 -6.44
CA ARG A 73 -21.80 -1.58 -7.08
C ARG A 73 -23.26 -1.21 -6.86
N THR A 74 -24.17 -2.18 -6.90
CA THR A 74 -25.60 -1.94 -6.60
C THR A 74 -25.79 -1.48 -5.16
N LEU A 75 -25.13 -2.12 -4.20
CA LEU A 75 -25.18 -1.74 -2.78
C LEU A 75 -24.55 -0.36 -2.56
N TYR A 76 -23.44 -0.05 -3.24
CA TYR A 76 -22.84 1.28 -3.22
C TYR A 76 -23.85 2.36 -3.69
N TRP A 77 -24.50 2.17 -4.82
CA TRP A 77 -25.50 3.10 -5.33
C TRP A 77 -26.70 3.25 -4.38
N MET A 78 -27.11 2.20 -3.69
CA MET A 78 -28.17 2.28 -2.69
C MET A 78 -27.73 3.14 -1.50
N ILE A 79 -26.52 2.96 -0.97
CA ILE A 79 -25.94 3.76 0.10
C ILE A 79 -25.87 5.24 -0.33
N GLU A 80 -25.36 5.53 -1.51
CA GLU A 80 -25.27 6.89 -2.05
C GLU A 80 -26.65 7.53 -2.22
N THR A 81 -27.62 6.79 -2.73
CA THR A 81 -29.00 7.29 -2.88
C THR A 81 -29.63 7.60 -1.53
N GLU A 82 -29.43 6.76 -0.52
CA GLU A 82 -29.96 6.99 0.83
C GLU A 82 -29.28 8.19 1.52
N SER A 83 -27.99 8.37 1.32
CA SER A 83 -27.22 9.44 1.97
C SER A 83 -27.35 10.81 1.29
N THR A 84 -27.49 10.85 -0.04
CA THR A 84 -27.47 12.09 -0.83
C THR A 84 -28.79 12.45 -1.48
N GLY A 85 -29.75 11.52 -1.54
CA GLY A 85 -30.99 11.66 -2.30
C GLY A 85 -30.81 11.52 -3.81
N ALA A 86 -29.58 11.30 -4.32
CA ALA A 86 -29.29 11.23 -5.75
C ALA A 86 -30.00 10.06 -6.42
N SER A 87 -30.50 10.26 -7.65
CA SER A 87 -31.05 9.19 -8.47
C SER A 87 -29.96 8.30 -9.05
N LEU A 88 -30.31 7.06 -9.44
CA LEU A 88 -29.36 6.15 -10.10
C LEU A 88 -28.82 6.75 -11.41
N ARG A 89 -29.60 7.59 -12.10
CA ARG A 89 -29.15 8.29 -13.31
C ARG A 89 -28.03 9.27 -12.98
N GLU A 90 -28.21 10.11 -11.98
CA GLU A 90 -27.19 11.08 -11.54
C GLU A 90 -25.93 10.37 -11.03
N LEU A 91 -26.06 9.25 -10.32
CA LEU A 91 -24.92 8.45 -9.88
C LEU A 91 -24.18 7.82 -11.07
N ALA A 92 -24.91 7.31 -12.07
CA ALA A 92 -24.30 6.79 -13.29
C ALA A 92 -23.57 7.89 -14.08
N ASP A 93 -24.19 9.07 -14.22
CA ASP A 93 -23.58 10.23 -14.91
C ASP A 93 -22.29 10.68 -14.20
N ARG A 94 -22.28 10.77 -12.85
CA ARG A 94 -21.06 11.06 -12.04
C ARG A 94 -19.96 10.05 -12.31
N GLU A 95 -20.34 8.82 -12.59
CA GLU A 95 -19.43 7.72 -12.88
C GLU A 95 -19.07 7.58 -14.35
N GLN A 96 -19.53 8.50 -15.22
CA GLN A 96 -19.37 8.43 -16.68
C GLN A 96 -19.87 7.11 -17.27
N LEU A 97 -20.92 6.56 -16.68
CA LEU A 97 -21.58 5.33 -17.12
C LEU A 97 -22.92 5.67 -17.77
N ASP A 98 -23.21 5.06 -18.92
CA ASP A 98 -24.55 5.14 -19.50
C ASP A 98 -25.61 4.65 -18.47
N PRO A 99 -26.60 5.49 -18.11
CA PRO A 99 -27.64 5.12 -17.15
C PRO A 99 -28.35 3.81 -17.50
N ALA A 100 -28.55 3.51 -18.79
CA ALA A 100 -29.17 2.25 -19.21
C ALA A 100 -28.31 1.03 -18.82
N VAL A 101 -26.98 1.17 -18.80
CA VAL A 101 -26.06 0.12 -18.32
C VAL A 101 -26.23 -0.08 -16.82
N ALA A 102 -26.34 1.01 -16.04
CA ALA A 102 -26.56 0.93 -14.58
C ALA A 102 -27.88 0.19 -14.27
N TYR A 103 -28.99 0.56 -14.91
CA TYR A 103 -30.28 -0.12 -14.72
C TYR A 103 -30.25 -1.61 -15.11
N ARG A 104 -29.57 -1.95 -16.23
CA ARG A 104 -29.38 -3.33 -16.66
C ARG A 104 -28.53 -4.14 -15.68
N LEU A 105 -27.47 -3.53 -15.12
CA LEU A 105 -26.61 -4.17 -14.11
C LEU A 105 -27.41 -4.53 -12.86
N VAL A 106 -28.15 -3.56 -12.29
CA VAL A 106 -29.00 -3.81 -11.13
C VAL A 106 -29.97 -4.95 -11.39
N ARG A 107 -30.69 -4.92 -12.51
CA ARG A 107 -31.65 -5.98 -12.87
C ARG A 107 -30.97 -7.35 -13.04
N ARG A 108 -29.78 -7.38 -13.61
CA ARG A 108 -29.00 -8.62 -13.82
C ARG A 108 -28.60 -9.27 -12.50
N VAL A 109 -28.12 -8.49 -11.51
CA VAL A 109 -27.59 -9.07 -10.27
C VAL A 109 -28.66 -9.28 -9.21
N THR A 110 -29.69 -8.43 -9.14
CA THR A 110 -30.74 -8.50 -8.12
C THR A 110 -32.01 -9.23 -8.58
N GLY A 111 -32.17 -9.41 -9.89
CA GLY A 111 -33.43 -9.89 -10.48
C GLY A 111 -34.59 -8.87 -10.42
N ARG A 112 -34.33 -7.64 -9.95
CA ARG A 112 -35.33 -6.59 -9.70
C ARG A 112 -34.99 -5.31 -10.45
N ARG A 113 -36.00 -4.46 -10.68
CA ARG A 113 -35.78 -3.10 -11.17
C ARG A 113 -35.24 -2.22 -10.04
N TRP A 114 -34.52 -1.17 -10.38
CA TRP A 114 -33.98 -0.23 -9.40
C TRP A 114 -35.05 0.31 -8.42
N THR A 115 -36.20 0.69 -8.96
CA THR A 115 -37.31 1.21 -8.14
C THR A 115 -37.88 0.20 -7.15
N GLU A 116 -37.83 -1.07 -7.50
CA GLU A 116 -38.28 -2.18 -6.65
C GLU A 116 -37.29 -2.43 -5.53
N ILE A 117 -35.97 -2.63 -5.87
CA ILE A 117 -34.95 -2.92 -4.88
C ILE A 117 -34.72 -1.73 -3.92
N ARG A 118 -34.85 -0.49 -4.43
CA ARG A 118 -34.81 0.70 -3.59
C ARG A 118 -35.96 0.77 -2.59
N ARG A 119 -37.18 0.38 -3.01
CA ARG A 119 -38.36 0.32 -2.12
C ARG A 119 -38.22 -0.78 -1.08
N GLU A 120 -37.64 -1.91 -1.44
CA GLU A 120 -37.32 -3.02 -0.52
C GLU A 120 -36.27 -2.61 0.54
N GLY A 121 -35.38 -1.66 0.22
CA GLY A 121 -34.36 -1.10 1.11
C GLY A 121 -33.07 -1.89 1.17
N LEU A 122 -32.04 -1.25 1.74
CA LEU A 122 -30.67 -1.78 1.79
C LEU A 122 -30.58 -3.13 2.54
N ALA A 123 -31.34 -3.29 3.62
CA ALA A 123 -31.34 -4.54 4.40
C ALA A 123 -31.80 -5.75 3.59
N VAL A 124 -32.84 -5.58 2.77
CA VAL A 124 -33.34 -6.65 1.90
C VAL A 124 -32.35 -6.94 0.76
N ALA A 125 -31.74 -5.90 0.20
CA ALA A 125 -30.70 -6.06 -0.81
C ALA A 125 -29.50 -6.86 -0.28
N LEU A 126 -29.08 -6.62 0.97
CA LEU A 126 -28.02 -7.39 1.64
C LEU A 126 -28.39 -8.85 1.88
N LEU A 127 -29.64 -9.12 2.25
CA LEU A 127 -30.13 -10.50 2.38
C LEU A 127 -30.06 -11.23 1.04
N ARG A 128 -30.51 -10.61 -0.04
CA ARG A 128 -30.40 -11.17 -1.41
C ARG A 128 -28.95 -11.37 -1.85
N PHE A 129 -28.09 -10.42 -1.55
CA PHE A 129 -26.64 -10.57 -1.76
C PHE A 129 -26.11 -11.82 -1.04
N ARG A 130 -26.43 -11.97 0.24
CA ARG A 130 -26.04 -13.13 1.05
C ARG A 130 -26.58 -14.45 0.49
N GLU A 131 -27.81 -14.47 0.01
CA GLU A 131 -28.39 -15.63 -0.66
C GLU A 131 -27.68 -15.97 -1.97
N SER A 132 -27.31 -14.97 -2.76
CA SER A 132 -26.54 -15.18 -4.00
C SER A 132 -25.16 -15.81 -3.74
N CYS A 133 -24.58 -15.59 -2.55
CA CYS A 133 -23.33 -16.20 -2.12
C CYS A 133 -23.51 -17.64 -1.59
N ARG A 134 -24.68 -17.99 -1.05
CA ARG A 134 -24.96 -19.35 -0.50
C ARG A 134 -25.30 -20.40 -1.56
N ASN A 135 -25.77 -20.00 -2.72
CA ASN A 135 -26.20 -20.91 -3.81
C ASN A 135 -25.03 -21.52 -4.58
N VAL A 136 -23.77 -21.25 -4.21
CA VAL A 136 -22.62 -21.98 -4.73
C VAL A 136 -22.37 -23.17 -3.80
N THR A 137 -22.91 -24.34 -4.15
CA THR A 137 -22.73 -25.58 -3.42
C THR A 137 -21.28 -25.95 -3.28
N VAL A 138 -20.74 -25.77 -2.08
CA VAL A 138 -19.43 -26.32 -1.66
C VAL A 138 -19.71 -27.67 -1.00
N PRO A 139 -19.12 -28.79 -1.44
CA PRO A 139 -19.18 -30.02 -0.69
C PRO A 139 -18.52 -29.83 0.66
N VAL A 140 -19.31 -29.98 1.72
CA VAL A 140 -18.84 -29.92 3.11
C VAL A 140 -17.86 -31.07 3.31
N ARG A 141 -16.56 -30.79 3.36
CA ARG A 141 -15.58 -31.70 3.93
C ARG A 141 -15.83 -31.78 5.44
N ARG A 142 -16.25 -32.96 5.91
CA ARG A 142 -16.33 -33.30 7.33
C ARG A 142 -15.00 -32.99 8.01
N PRO A 143 -14.98 -32.41 9.21
CA PRO A 143 -13.75 -32.26 9.97
C PRO A 143 -13.18 -33.63 10.30
N LEU A 144 -11.93 -33.86 9.94
CA LEU A 144 -11.15 -34.99 10.43
C LEU A 144 -11.02 -34.86 11.95
N ALA A 145 -11.56 -35.85 12.65
CA ALA A 145 -11.37 -36.00 14.10
C ALA A 145 -9.86 -36.12 14.38
N VAL A 146 -9.34 -35.15 15.11
CA VAL A 146 -7.98 -35.23 15.66
C VAL A 146 -8.02 -36.19 16.83
N ALA A 147 -7.41 -37.36 16.66
CA ALA A 147 -7.16 -38.29 17.74
C ALA A 147 -6.16 -37.67 18.74
N MET A 148 -6.62 -37.50 19.97
CA MET A 148 -5.76 -37.16 21.10
C MET A 148 -4.94 -38.41 21.50
N GLY A 149 -3.64 -38.27 21.49
CA GLY A 149 -2.79 -39.29 22.05
C GLY A 149 -1.30 -39.10 21.73
N GLY A 150 -0.52 -38.73 22.70
CA GLY A 150 0.92 -38.86 22.62
C GLY A 150 1.70 -37.79 23.37
N THR A 151 1.90 -38.02 24.65
CA THR A 151 2.94 -37.40 25.49
C THR A 151 4.31 -37.52 24.82
N GLN A 152 5.02 -36.42 24.60
CA GLN A 152 6.47 -36.47 24.38
C GLN A 152 7.21 -35.32 25.03
N GLN A 153 8.15 -35.77 25.78
CA GLN A 153 9.23 -35.17 26.56
C GLN A 153 9.85 -33.90 25.98
N HIS A 154 9.97 -32.92 26.86
CA HIS A 154 10.85 -31.76 26.71
C HIS A 154 12.32 -32.19 26.60
N ARG A 155 12.91 -32.04 25.42
CA ARG A 155 14.37 -31.90 25.27
C ARG A 155 14.70 -30.41 25.29
N ARG A 156 15.32 -29.97 26.37
CA ARG A 156 16.02 -28.69 26.46
C ARG A 156 17.19 -28.71 25.48
N LEU A 157 17.15 -27.89 24.43
CA LEU A 157 18.33 -27.50 23.69
C LEU A 157 18.83 -26.19 24.28
N SER A 158 19.96 -26.25 24.94
CA SER A 158 20.71 -25.09 25.39
C SER A 158 21.26 -24.37 24.15
N VAL A 159 20.75 -23.15 23.87
CA VAL A 159 21.35 -22.26 22.88
C VAL A 159 22.47 -21.51 23.59
N ALA A 160 23.69 -21.80 23.16
CA ALA A 160 24.88 -21.06 23.58
C ALA A 160 24.73 -19.60 23.14
N GLY A 161 24.81 -18.70 24.10
CA GLY A 161 24.79 -17.27 23.85
C GLY A 161 26.06 -16.84 23.12
N PHE A 162 25.87 -16.12 22.03
CA PHE A 162 26.93 -15.34 21.41
C PHE A 162 26.89 -13.92 21.98
N PRO A 163 27.98 -13.47 22.61
CA PRO A 163 28.06 -12.09 23.05
C PRO A 163 28.49 -11.22 21.88
N PHE A 164 27.60 -10.35 21.40
CA PHE A 164 28.00 -9.23 20.55
C PHE A 164 28.37 -8.05 21.45
N PRO A 165 29.61 -7.56 21.42
CA PRO A 165 29.93 -6.30 22.05
C PRO A 165 29.44 -5.16 21.20
N MET A 166 28.42 -4.44 21.66
CA MET A 166 28.08 -3.12 21.12
C MET A 166 29.21 -2.15 21.49
N LYS A 167 30.11 -1.91 20.55
CA LYS A 167 30.90 -0.69 20.56
C LYS A 167 30.12 0.39 19.82
N LEU A 168 29.57 1.35 20.57
CA LEU A 168 29.21 2.66 20.00
C LEU A 168 30.52 3.29 19.49
N GLY A 169 30.82 3.08 18.24
CA GLY A 169 31.87 3.79 17.52
C GLY A 169 31.36 5.16 17.13
N ALA A 170 32.07 6.21 17.53
CA ALA A 170 31.86 7.57 17.12
C ALA A 170 31.59 7.65 15.62
N ALA A 171 30.51 8.34 15.23
CA ALA A 171 30.19 8.62 13.85
C ALA A 171 31.31 9.49 13.24
N ALA A 172 32.31 8.84 12.66
CA ALA A 172 33.19 9.52 11.72
C ALA A 172 32.29 10.04 10.59
N ALA A 173 32.44 11.33 10.26
CA ALA A 173 31.78 11.95 9.12
C ALA A 173 32.16 11.16 7.87
N ARG A 174 31.31 10.20 7.48
CA ARG A 174 31.49 9.37 6.29
C ARG A 174 31.27 10.30 5.11
N VAL A 175 32.30 10.49 4.28
CA VAL A 175 32.14 11.13 2.99
C VAL A 175 31.05 10.36 2.25
N ARG A 176 29.92 11.02 2.03
CA ARG A 176 28.80 10.45 1.29
C ARG A 176 29.23 10.32 -0.16
N ALA A 177 29.43 9.08 -0.62
CA ALA A 177 29.86 8.83 -2.00
C ALA A 177 28.76 9.27 -2.98
N ARG A 178 29.18 9.99 -4.02
CA ARG A 178 28.26 10.36 -5.11
C ARG A 178 27.83 9.11 -5.87
N LEU A 179 26.55 9.04 -6.19
CA LEU A 179 25.98 7.95 -6.99
C LEU A 179 26.63 7.93 -8.38
N ARG A 180 27.18 6.80 -8.81
CA ARG A 180 27.79 6.64 -10.16
C ARG A 180 26.73 6.67 -11.26
N GLY A 181 25.52 6.20 -10.93
CA GLY A 181 24.42 6.10 -11.88
C GLY A 181 24.58 4.97 -12.88
N VAL A 182 25.09 3.83 -12.41
CA VAL A 182 25.22 2.59 -13.17
C VAL A 182 24.41 1.46 -12.49
N LEU A 183 23.88 0.56 -13.30
CA LEU A 183 23.19 -0.63 -12.80
C LEU A 183 24.26 -1.61 -12.26
N GLY A 184 24.13 -1.97 -11.00
CA GLY A 184 24.95 -2.98 -10.33
C GLY A 184 24.28 -4.34 -10.32
N ASP A 185 24.32 -4.99 -9.16
CA ASP A 185 23.74 -6.31 -8.97
C ASP A 185 22.21 -6.30 -9.08
N ARG A 186 21.67 -7.46 -9.41
CA ARG A 186 20.24 -7.76 -9.39
C ARG A 186 20.00 -8.95 -8.49
N LEU A 187 19.21 -8.75 -7.43
CA LEU A 187 18.89 -9.81 -6.48
C LEU A 187 17.49 -10.35 -6.75
N PRO A 188 17.34 -11.65 -7.07
CA PRO A 188 16.03 -12.28 -7.21
C PRO A 188 15.23 -12.24 -5.90
N VAL A 189 14.04 -11.66 -5.95
CA VAL A 189 13.08 -11.54 -4.83
C VAL A 189 11.69 -11.84 -5.40
N PRO A 190 11.32 -13.10 -5.63
CA PRO A 190 10.04 -13.45 -6.25
C PRO A 190 8.85 -13.07 -5.35
N GLY A 191 7.69 -12.71 -5.93
CA GLY A 191 6.48 -12.33 -5.20
C GLY A 191 6.10 -10.86 -5.36
N ALA A 192 6.53 -10.24 -6.46
CA ALA A 192 6.23 -8.87 -6.86
C ALA A 192 6.69 -7.83 -5.83
N PRO A 193 8.00 -7.60 -5.66
CA PRO A 193 8.53 -6.55 -4.81
C PRO A 193 7.83 -5.21 -5.06
N PHE A 194 7.35 -4.58 -3.99
CA PHE A 194 6.60 -3.33 -4.09
C PHE A 194 7.33 -2.16 -3.42
N ASP A 195 7.68 -2.31 -2.16
CA ASP A 195 8.41 -1.31 -1.38
C ASP A 195 9.73 -1.88 -0.88
N VAL A 196 10.71 -1.02 -0.72
CA VAL A 196 12.00 -1.32 -0.12
C VAL A 196 12.35 -0.25 0.89
N ALA A 197 12.71 -0.65 2.10
CA ALA A 197 13.15 0.26 3.16
C ALA A 197 14.43 -0.25 3.81
N LEU A 198 15.24 0.66 4.31
CA LEU A 198 16.53 0.37 4.94
C LEU A 198 16.42 0.52 6.45
N THR A 199 16.98 -0.41 7.19
CA THR A 199 17.14 -0.31 8.64
C THR A 199 18.45 0.38 9.01
N ALA A 200 18.58 0.80 10.26
CA ALA A 200 19.84 1.33 10.79
C ALA A 200 20.97 0.29 10.81
N ALA A 201 20.65 -0.99 10.73
CA ALA A 201 21.60 -2.12 10.74
C ALA A 201 22.09 -2.55 9.34
N ASP A 202 21.96 -1.69 8.33
CA ASP A 202 22.34 -2.01 6.94
C ASP A 202 21.59 -3.24 6.33
N ILE A 203 20.35 -3.44 6.76
CA ILE A 203 19.46 -4.48 6.24
C ILE A 203 18.38 -3.80 5.37
N ALA A 204 18.05 -4.39 4.23
CA ALA A 204 16.90 -3.97 3.46
C ALA A 204 15.69 -4.88 3.71
N LEU A 205 14.53 -4.25 3.80
CA LEU A 205 13.24 -4.90 3.96
C LEU A 205 12.44 -4.68 2.68
N VAL A 206 11.88 -5.76 2.12
CA VAL A 206 11.14 -5.70 0.85
C VAL A 206 9.77 -6.33 1.01
N THR A 207 8.72 -5.56 0.79
CA THR A 207 7.35 -6.09 0.78
C THR A 207 7.08 -6.88 -0.50
N ARG A 208 6.41 -8.02 -0.35
CA ARG A 208 6.06 -8.92 -1.45
C ARG A 208 4.55 -9.20 -1.46
N PRO A 209 3.73 -8.35 -2.06
CA PRO A 209 2.27 -8.48 -2.07
C PRO A 209 1.78 -9.83 -2.55
N HIS A 210 2.38 -10.41 -3.61
CA HIS A 210 1.96 -11.69 -4.16
C HIS A 210 2.41 -12.92 -3.34
N ALA A 211 3.30 -12.71 -2.38
CA ALA A 211 3.78 -13.77 -1.49
C ALA A 211 3.32 -13.59 -0.04
N SER A 212 2.54 -12.53 0.27
CA SER A 212 2.09 -12.17 1.63
C SER A 212 3.24 -12.25 2.63
N SER A 213 4.36 -11.59 2.32
CA SER A 213 5.57 -11.70 3.12
C SER A 213 6.48 -10.48 2.99
N LEU A 214 7.33 -10.33 3.99
CA LEU A 214 8.42 -9.37 4.05
C LEU A 214 9.74 -10.13 3.84
N SER A 215 10.52 -9.78 2.82
CA SER A 215 11.89 -10.30 2.66
C SER A 215 12.87 -9.44 3.43
N VAL A 216 13.81 -10.09 4.08
CA VAL A 216 14.95 -9.48 4.77
C VAL A 216 16.20 -9.75 3.93
N LEU A 217 16.91 -8.67 3.57
CA LEU A 217 18.08 -8.71 2.69
C LEU A 217 19.29 -8.16 3.43
N GLU A 218 20.40 -8.90 3.39
CA GLU A 218 21.72 -8.35 3.60
C GLU A 218 22.23 -7.67 2.32
N LEU A 219 23.02 -6.63 2.46
CA LEU A 219 23.45 -5.78 1.34
C LEU A 219 24.90 -6.00 0.91
N ASP A 220 25.70 -6.66 1.73
CA ASP A 220 27.12 -6.91 1.45
C ASP A 220 27.57 -8.29 1.98
N PRO A 221 27.67 -9.33 1.11
CA PRO A 221 27.17 -9.38 -0.27
C PRO A 221 25.63 -9.40 -0.33
N PRO A 222 25.02 -8.90 -1.42
CA PRO A 222 23.58 -8.88 -1.55
C PRO A 222 22.96 -10.29 -1.54
N ARG A 223 22.07 -10.56 -0.56
CA ARG A 223 21.35 -11.84 -0.47
C ARG A 223 20.04 -11.72 0.31
N VAL A 224 19.08 -12.54 -0.03
CA VAL A 224 17.88 -12.74 0.79
C VAL A 224 18.24 -13.70 1.93
N THR A 225 18.14 -13.25 3.16
CA THR A 225 18.43 -14.09 4.33
C THR A 225 17.23 -14.94 4.72
N HIS A 226 16.05 -14.34 4.76
CA HIS A 226 14.80 -15.03 5.06
C HIS A 226 13.59 -14.20 4.61
N ALA A 227 12.43 -14.81 4.68
CA ALA A 227 11.16 -14.17 4.40
C ALA A 227 10.21 -14.41 5.57
N ILE A 228 9.61 -13.34 6.08
CA ILE A 228 8.70 -13.35 7.22
C ILE A 228 7.27 -13.28 6.68
N PRO A 229 6.40 -14.26 6.97
CA PRO A 229 5.00 -14.18 6.61
C PRO A 229 4.33 -12.99 7.29
N VAL A 230 3.53 -12.24 6.54
CA VAL A 230 2.69 -11.14 7.01
C VAL A 230 1.30 -11.28 6.41
N ALA A 231 0.36 -10.49 6.86
CA ALA A 231 -0.99 -10.48 6.31
C ALA A 231 -1.01 -10.13 4.82
N ALA A 232 -2.11 -10.46 4.14
CA ALA A 232 -2.22 -10.33 2.68
C ALA A 232 -2.05 -8.90 2.20
N THR A 233 -1.44 -8.77 1.04
CA THR A 233 -1.21 -7.50 0.33
C THR A 233 -0.37 -6.49 1.13
N PRO A 234 0.84 -6.87 1.59
CA PRO A 234 1.76 -5.90 2.19
C PRO A 234 2.18 -4.86 1.16
N THR A 235 2.04 -3.58 1.48
CA THR A 235 2.38 -2.48 0.57
C THR A 235 3.58 -1.67 1.06
N ARG A 236 3.49 -1.02 2.20
CA ARG A 236 4.58 -0.21 2.76
C ARG A 236 5.26 -0.94 3.91
N VAL A 237 6.56 -0.78 4.05
CA VAL A 237 7.31 -1.20 5.23
C VAL A 237 8.06 -0.03 5.85
N VAL A 238 7.90 0.13 7.16
CA VAL A 238 8.52 1.21 7.94
C VAL A 238 9.33 0.58 9.07
N PRO A 239 10.67 0.58 9.00
CA PRO A 239 11.51 0.11 10.10
C PRO A 239 11.36 1.01 11.33
N SER A 240 11.45 0.44 12.54
CA SER A 240 11.60 1.22 13.77
C SER A 240 12.93 1.97 13.77
N LEU A 241 13.04 3.05 14.57
CA LEU A 241 14.27 3.82 14.67
C LEU A 241 15.44 3.00 15.21
N SER A 242 15.16 2.00 16.08
CA SER A 242 16.17 1.07 16.60
C SER A 242 16.58 0.00 15.57
N GLY A 243 15.75 -0.27 14.57
CA GLY A 243 15.96 -1.35 13.61
C GLY A 243 15.52 -2.73 14.13
N ASP A 244 14.90 -2.82 15.32
CA ASP A 244 14.47 -4.11 15.91
C ASP A 244 13.12 -4.58 15.36
N PHE A 245 12.27 -3.64 14.94
CA PHE A 245 10.94 -3.92 14.44
C PHE A 245 10.73 -3.32 13.05
N ALA A 246 9.74 -3.86 12.35
CA ALA A 246 9.18 -3.26 11.14
C ALA A 246 7.65 -3.24 11.23
N TYR A 247 7.05 -2.18 10.69
CA TYR A 247 5.62 -2.00 10.59
C TYR A 247 5.22 -2.11 9.11
N VAL A 248 4.33 -3.05 8.80
CA VAL A 248 3.95 -3.36 7.42
C VAL A 248 2.46 -3.04 7.22
N THR A 249 2.15 -2.13 6.30
CA THR A 249 0.74 -1.88 5.95
C THR A 249 0.21 -3.01 5.08
N CYS A 250 -0.86 -3.66 5.52
CA CYS A 250 -1.53 -4.76 4.83
C CYS A 250 -2.89 -4.25 4.31
N GLN A 251 -2.89 -3.75 3.07
CA GLN A 251 -3.94 -2.91 2.51
C GLN A 251 -5.35 -3.48 2.66
N PHE A 252 -5.60 -4.68 2.14
CA PHE A 252 -6.96 -5.22 2.07
C PHE A 252 -7.36 -6.04 3.31
N VAL A 253 -6.45 -6.21 4.25
CA VAL A 253 -6.73 -6.84 5.55
C VAL A 253 -7.00 -5.80 6.63
N GLU A 254 -6.83 -4.52 6.29
CA GLU A 254 -7.07 -3.40 7.19
C GLU A 254 -6.26 -3.49 8.50
N ALA A 255 -4.99 -3.85 8.36
CA ALA A 255 -4.07 -4.03 9.48
C ALA A 255 -2.68 -3.44 9.19
N ILE A 256 -1.98 -3.16 10.28
CA ILE A 256 -0.53 -2.93 10.29
C ILE A 256 0.10 -4.09 11.04
N ASP A 257 0.87 -4.90 10.35
CA ASP A 257 1.60 -5.97 10.97
C ASP A 257 2.88 -5.45 11.63
N VAL A 258 3.14 -5.95 12.84
CA VAL A 258 4.35 -5.69 13.60
C VAL A 258 5.26 -6.91 13.48
N VAL A 259 6.44 -6.70 12.95
CA VAL A 259 7.43 -7.75 12.70
C VAL A 259 8.64 -7.52 13.60
N ASP A 260 9.01 -8.51 14.37
CA ASP A 260 10.27 -8.56 15.13
C ASP A 260 11.37 -9.04 14.17
N LEU A 261 12.30 -8.14 13.84
CA LEU A 261 13.37 -8.42 12.88
C LEU A 261 14.47 -9.28 13.45
N GLN A 262 14.68 -9.23 14.78
CA GLN A 262 15.69 -10.05 15.44
C GLN A 262 15.26 -11.53 15.53
N ARG A 263 13.96 -11.75 15.81
CA ARG A 263 13.38 -13.09 15.84
C ARG A 263 12.94 -13.60 14.48
N GLY A 264 12.85 -12.71 13.47
CA GLY A 264 12.41 -13.04 12.14
C GLY A 264 10.95 -13.49 12.08
N GLN A 265 10.04 -12.88 12.88
CA GLN A 265 8.66 -13.32 12.97
C GLN A 265 7.65 -12.17 13.14
N HIS A 266 6.45 -12.39 12.65
CA HIS A 266 5.29 -11.56 12.92
C HIS A 266 4.88 -11.70 14.40
N THR A 267 4.64 -10.58 15.10
CA THR A 267 4.34 -10.57 16.54
C THR A 267 2.97 -10.02 16.88
N ALA A 268 2.44 -9.10 16.08
CA ALA A 268 1.14 -8.48 16.32
C ALA A 268 0.56 -7.89 15.04
N SER A 269 -0.75 -7.72 15.00
CA SER A 269 -1.45 -6.95 13.96
C SER A 269 -2.29 -5.86 14.62
N ILE A 270 -2.03 -4.62 14.25
CA ILE A 270 -2.78 -3.45 14.74
C ILE A 270 -3.93 -3.20 13.75
N PRO A 271 -5.19 -3.32 14.17
CA PRO A 271 -6.31 -3.06 13.28
C PRO A 271 -6.39 -1.57 12.94
N VAL A 272 -6.49 -1.27 11.65
CA VAL A 272 -6.67 0.08 11.11
C VAL A 272 -7.67 0.01 9.96
N SER A 273 -8.74 0.78 10.03
CA SER A 273 -9.74 0.80 8.96
C SER A 273 -9.34 1.72 7.82
N GLY A 274 -9.90 1.48 6.63
CA GLY A 274 -9.77 2.37 5.48
C GLY A 274 -8.65 2.02 4.51
N HIS A 275 -8.17 0.79 4.49
CA HIS A 275 -7.18 0.29 3.55
C HIS A 275 -5.85 1.06 3.61
N PRO A 276 -5.00 0.77 4.61
CA PRO A 276 -3.74 1.46 4.84
C PRO A 276 -2.81 1.29 3.63
N LEU A 277 -2.23 2.39 3.17
CA LEU A 277 -1.28 2.44 2.06
C LEU A 277 0.07 2.97 2.52
N GLY A 278 0.25 4.30 2.51
CA GLY A 278 1.46 4.94 2.97
C GLY A 278 1.55 4.95 4.50
N ALA A 279 2.74 4.80 5.02
CA ALA A 279 3.00 4.94 6.45
C ALA A 279 4.37 5.57 6.70
N ILE A 280 4.50 6.29 7.82
CA ILE A 280 5.75 6.87 8.26
C ILE A 280 5.76 7.05 9.78
N LEU A 281 6.92 6.86 10.40
CA LEU A 281 7.09 7.10 11.83
C LEU A 281 7.21 8.60 12.14
N SER A 282 6.72 9.00 13.31
CA SER A 282 7.08 10.27 13.95
C SER A 282 8.57 10.33 14.24
N ALA A 283 9.11 11.54 14.43
CA ALA A 283 10.53 11.73 14.69
C ALA A 283 11.02 11.04 15.98
N ASP A 284 10.16 10.86 16.96
CA ASP A 284 10.44 10.13 18.20
C ASP A 284 10.20 8.63 18.10
N GLY A 285 9.68 8.13 16.97
CA GLY A 285 9.40 6.73 16.74
C GLY A 285 8.23 6.14 17.55
N GLN A 286 7.39 6.98 18.19
CA GLN A 286 6.30 6.50 19.06
C GLN A 286 4.95 6.42 18.34
N THR A 287 4.79 7.15 17.26
CA THR A 287 3.55 7.22 16.48
C THR A 287 3.83 6.82 15.03
N LEU A 288 3.00 5.95 14.49
CA LEU A 288 2.98 5.66 13.06
C LEU A 288 1.83 6.43 12.42
N TYR A 289 2.14 7.36 11.51
CA TYR A 289 1.14 8.03 10.69
C TYR A 289 0.84 7.18 9.47
N VAL A 290 -0.43 7.01 9.15
CA VAL A 290 -0.90 6.10 8.10
C VAL A 290 -1.90 6.80 7.21
N ALA A 291 -1.60 6.86 5.92
CA ALA A 291 -2.54 7.29 4.89
C ALA A 291 -3.42 6.10 4.46
N THR A 292 -4.71 6.33 4.34
CA THR A 292 -5.65 5.29 3.92
C THR A 292 -6.33 5.64 2.60
N ASN A 293 -6.67 4.63 1.80
CA ASN A 293 -7.38 4.83 0.53
C ASN A 293 -8.84 5.34 0.71
N CYS A 294 -9.30 5.41 1.96
CA CYS A 294 -10.61 5.97 2.34
C CYS A 294 -10.51 7.42 2.85
N ASP A 295 -9.54 8.16 2.33
CA ASP A 295 -9.41 9.61 2.53
C ASP A 295 -9.20 10.01 4.00
N ARG A 296 -8.43 9.20 4.75
CA ARG A 296 -8.10 9.45 6.16
C ARG A 296 -6.60 9.43 6.39
N LEU A 297 -6.14 10.27 7.29
CA LEU A 297 -4.84 10.19 7.93
C LEU A 297 -5.04 9.74 9.38
N LEU A 298 -4.44 8.61 9.72
CA LEU A 298 -4.50 8.03 11.06
C LEU A 298 -3.19 8.27 11.79
N ALA A 299 -3.27 8.51 13.10
CA ALA A 299 -2.14 8.43 14.01
C ALA A 299 -2.30 7.17 14.87
N VAL A 300 -1.35 6.25 14.79
CA VAL A 300 -1.34 4.97 15.50
C VAL A 300 -0.28 5.00 16.58
N SER A 301 -0.68 4.90 17.83
CA SER A 301 0.25 4.77 18.96
C SER A 301 0.84 3.35 18.97
N LEU A 302 2.16 3.24 18.84
CA LEU A 302 2.82 1.93 18.83
C LEU A 302 2.82 1.28 20.22
N ALA A 303 2.92 2.07 21.27
CA ALA A 303 2.85 1.57 22.64
C ALA A 303 1.45 1.02 23.01
N ARG A 304 0.39 1.65 22.49
CA ARG A 304 -1.00 1.22 22.72
C ARG A 304 -1.51 0.22 21.69
N GLN A 305 -0.80 0.08 20.58
CA GLN A 305 -1.22 -0.69 19.40
C GLN A 305 -2.63 -0.32 18.92
N ALA A 306 -2.93 0.97 18.90
CA ALA A 306 -4.26 1.50 18.59
C ALA A 306 -4.21 2.85 17.89
N VAL A 307 -5.24 3.15 17.11
CA VAL A 307 -5.48 4.46 16.51
C VAL A 307 -5.80 5.47 17.63
N THR A 308 -5.05 6.56 17.67
CA THR A 308 -5.19 7.66 18.65
C THR A 308 -5.59 8.99 18.02
N GLY A 309 -5.49 9.10 16.70
CA GLY A 309 -5.91 10.27 15.94
C GLY A 309 -6.40 9.85 14.56
N ASP A 310 -7.41 10.57 14.06
CA ASP A 310 -8.05 10.28 12.79
C ASP A 310 -8.65 11.56 12.20
N ILE A 311 -8.12 12.02 11.06
CA ILE A 311 -8.59 13.21 10.36
C ILE A 311 -8.91 12.93 8.90
N PRO A 312 -9.92 13.63 8.32
CA PRO A 312 -10.16 13.56 6.89
C PRO A 312 -9.07 14.30 6.13
N ILE A 313 -8.70 13.76 4.99
CA ILE A 313 -7.80 14.41 4.01
C ILE A 313 -8.42 14.32 2.62
N PRO A 314 -8.00 15.15 1.64
CA PRO A 314 -8.52 15.10 0.28
C PRO A 314 -8.41 13.73 -0.37
N HIS A 315 -9.25 13.47 -1.37
CA HIS A 315 -9.43 12.15 -2.00
C HIS A 315 -8.14 11.51 -2.51
N GLY A 316 -7.98 10.23 -2.15
CA GLY A 316 -6.90 9.38 -2.62
C GLY A 316 -5.58 9.60 -1.89
N SER A 317 -5.60 9.72 -0.57
CA SER A 317 -4.34 9.76 0.17
C SER A 317 -3.53 8.48 -0.04
N LEU A 318 -2.25 8.65 -0.35
CA LEU A 318 -1.41 7.54 -0.79
C LEU A 318 -0.10 7.44 -0.02
N GLN A 319 0.75 8.46 -0.09
CA GLN A 319 2.08 8.45 0.51
C GLN A 319 2.28 9.59 1.49
N LEU A 320 3.19 9.36 2.40
CA LEU A 320 3.53 10.26 3.49
C LEU A 320 5.00 10.62 3.48
N ARG A 321 5.32 11.88 3.73
CA ARG A 321 6.71 12.31 3.94
C ARG A 321 6.82 13.26 5.12
N LEU A 322 7.62 12.89 6.10
CA LEU A 322 7.91 13.74 7.25
C LEU A 322 8.88 14.84 6.85
N HIS A 323 8.58 16.08 7.22
CA HIS A 323 9.53 17.17 7.09
C HIS A 323 10.72 16.97 8.06
N PRO A 324 11.94 17.35 7.70
CA PRO A 324 13.12 17.15 8.57
C PRO A 324 13.00 17.75 9.97
N SER A 325 12.15 18.79 10.15
CA SER A 325 11.86 19.33 11.50
C SER A 325 11.08 18.36 12.41
N GLY A 326 10.55 17.28 11.89
CA GLY A 326 9.67 16.36 12.62
C GLY A 326 8.29 16.90 12.99
N ARG A 327 7.99 18.18 12.67
CA ARG A 327 6.76 18.86 13.08
C ARG A 327 5.71 19.03 11.97
N ARG A 328 6.04 18.62 10.77
CA ARG A 328 5.15 18.74 9.60
C ARG A 328 5.18 17.46 8.79
N LEU A 329 4.04 17.09 8.28
CA LEU A 329 3.83 15.89 7.46
C LEU A 329 3.20 16.32 6.12
N PHE A 330 3.70 15.77 5.03
CA PHE A 330 3.15 15.95 3.70
C PHE A 330 2.48 14.66 3.25
N VAL A 331 1.26 14.79 2.72
CA VAL A 331 0.43 13.67 2.26
C VAL A 331 0.13 13.85 0.79
N SER A 332 0.49 12.90 -0.06
CA SER A 332 0.07 12.90 -1.45
C SER A 332 -1.38 12.41 -1.59
N CYS A 333 -2.17 13.13 -2.39
CA CYS A 333 -3.58 12.83 -2.66
C CYS A 333 -3.76 12.60 -4.17
N TRP A 334 -3.61 11.34 -4.59
CA TRP A 334 -3.48 10.99 -5.99
C TRP A 334 -4.75 11.24 -6.83
N ARG A 335 -5.96 11.11 -6.23
CA ARG A 335 -7.22 11.36 -6.96
C ARG A 335 -7.56 12.83 -7.09
N SER A 336 -7.17 13.64 -6.10
CA SER A 336 -7.41 15.09 -6.14
C SER A 336 -6.29 15.88 -6.80
N GLY A 337 -5.12 15.26 -7.03
CA GLY A 337 -3.95 15.96 -7.55
C GLY A 337 -3.36 16.98 -6.59
N GLN A 338 -3.48 16.71 -5.29
CA GLN A 338 -3.10 17.63 -4.22
C GLN A 338 -1.99 17.04 -3.35
N ILE A 339 -1.26 17.91 -2.66
CA ILE A 339 -0.39 17.56 -1.54
C ILE A 339 -0.85 18.36 -0.34
N VAL A 340 -1.13 17.69 0.77
CA VAL A 340 -1.60 18.32 2.01
C VAL A 340 -0.47 18.40 3.01
N GLU A 341 -0.27 19.57 3.62
CA GLU A 341 0.66 19.81 4.72
C GLU A 341 -0.09 19.81 6.04
N ILE A 342 0.34 18.96 6.96
CA ILE A 342 -0.27 18.71 8.28
C ILE A 342 0.75 19.04 9.37
N GLU A 343 0.31 19.76 10.40
CA GLU A 343 1.08 20.00 11.62
C GLU A 343 1.02 18.79 12.55
N LEU A 344 2.17 18.43 13.12
CA LEU A 344 2.29 17.33 14.08
C LEU A 344 2.66 17.84 15.47
N PRO A 345 2.21 17.20 16.54
CA PRO A 345 1.33 16.01 16.57
C PRO A 345 -0.16 16.34 16.51
N THR A 346 -0.54 17.60 16.36
CA THR A 346 -1.93 18.09 16.46
C THR A 346 -2.84 17.60 15.34
N LEU A 347 -2.27 17.07 14.26
CA LEU A 347 -2.94 16.69 13.01
C LEU A 347 -3.72 17.86 12.36
N ARG A 348 -3.31 19.10 12.63
CA ARG A 348 -3.97 20.29 12.08
C ARG A 348 -3.55 20.49 10.62
N HIS A 349 -4.51 20.62 9.72
CA HIS A 349 -4.26 21.02 8.34
C HIS A 349 -3.65 22.43 8.30
N LEU A 350 -2.52 22.57 7.60
CA LEU A 350 -1.84 23.86 7.43
C LEU A 350 -2.17 24.49 6.08
N ARG A 351 -1.93 23.76 5.00
CA ARG A 351 -2.19 24.21 3.63
C ARG A 351 -2.25 23.05 2.65
N THR A 352 -2.72 23.34 1.44
CA THR A 352 -2.79 22.40 0.33
C THR A 352 -2.02 22.99 -0.86
N PHE A 353 -1.28 22.12 -1.57
CA PHE A 353 -0.59 22.45 -2.81
C PHE A 353 -1.36 21.82 -3.96
N GLU A 354 -1.76 22.63 -4.93
CA GLU A 354 -2.44 22.19 -6.15
C GLU A 354 -1.37 21.85 -7.20
N VAL A 355 -1.10 20.56 -7.40
CA VAL A 355 -0.09 20.09 -8.35
C VAL A 355 -0.70 19.45 -9.60
N GLY A 356 -1.94 19.00 -9.49
CA GLY A 356 -2.66 18.33 -10.59
C GLY A 356 -2.17 16.90 -10.82
N GLY A 357 -2.87 16.19 -11.69
CA GLY A 357 -2.60 14.78 -12.02
C GLY A 357 -2.79 13.84 -10.85
N ALA A 358 -2.04 12.75 -10.80
CA ALA A 358 -2.12 11.72 -9.77
C ALA A 358 -0.76 11.60 -9.04
N VAL A 359 -0.66 12.25 -7.88
CA VAL A 359 0.60 12.32 -7.09
C VAL A 359 0.85 10.99 -6.38
N GLN A 360 1.96 10.34 -6.71
CA GLN A 360 2.36 9.05 -6.15
C GLN A 360 3.32 9.20 -4.97
N GLU A 361 4.59 9.42 -5.21
CA GLU A 361 5.63 9.46 -4.19
C GLU A 361 6.10 10.89 -3.94
N LEU A 362 6.52 11.16 -2.73
CA LEU A 362 7.07 12.43 -2.27
C LEU A 362 8.46 12.24 -1.68
N ILE A 363 9.37 13.16 -1.93
CA ILE A 363 10.64 13.28 -1.18
C ILE A 363 10.90 14.74 -0.83
N ILE A 364 11.59 14.96 0.29
CA ILE A 364 11.95 16.30 0.79
C ILE A 364 13.45 16.34 1.01
N THR A 365 14.08 17.44 0.64
CA THR A 365 15.51 17.70 0.91
C THR A 365 15.77 17.79 2.41
N ALA A 366 16.98 17.44 2.86
CA ALA A 366 17.37 17.46 4.28
C ALA A 366 17.30 18.86 4.91
N ASP A 367 17.45 19.92 4.11
CA ASP A 367 17.24 21.30 4.53
C ASP A 367 15.77 21.70 4.69
N GLY A 368 14.84 20.82 4.28
CA GLY A 368 13.38 21.05 4.33
C GLY A 368 12.88 22.12 3.38
N GLN A 369 13.66 22.53 2.38
CA GLN A 369 13.26 23.64 1.50
C GLN A 369 12.56 23.17 0.24
N THR A 370 12.87 21.98 -0.25
CA THR A 370 12.35 21.48 -1.55
C THR A 370 11.62 20.15 -1.39
N LEU A 371 10.43 20.08 -1.96
CA LEU A 371 9.63 18.88 -2.11
C LEU A 371 9.63 18.46 -3.60
N TYR A 372 9.89 17.20 -3.86
CA TYR A 372 9.71 16.58 -5.17
C TYR A 372 8.50 15.66 -5.12
N ALA A 373 7.65 15.73 -6.16
CA ALA A 373 6.43 14.95 -6.26
C ALA A 373 6.39 14.17 -7.59
N ALA A 374 6.38 12.84 -7.48
CA ALA A 374 6.17 11.96 -8.62
C ALA A 374 4.71 11.94 -9.04
N ASN A 375 4.45 11.98 -10.34
CA ASN A 375 3.09 12.02 -10.86
C ASN A 375 2.87 10.93 -11.93
N GLU A 376 1.76 10.19 -11.81
CA GLU A 376 1.37 9.16 -12.78
C GLU A 376 1.21 9.71 -14.20
N GLY A 377 0.86 10.99 -14.33
CA GLY A 377 0.77 11.67 -15.62
C GLY A 377 2.10 11.78 -16.37
N GLY A 378 3.18 11.30 -15.78
CA GLY A 378 4.49 11.21 -16.44
C GLY A 378 5.40 12.42 -16.20
N TRP A 379 5.31 13.04 -15.04
CA TRP A 379 6.20 14.16 -14.69
C TRP A 379 6.61 14.13 -13.21
N LEU A 380 7.64 14.91 -12.90
CA LEU A 380 8.13 15.20 -11.56
C LEU A 380 7.98 16.71 -11.32
N ASP A 381 7.24 17.08 -10.29
CA ASP A 381 7.14 18.47 -9.86
C ASP A 381 8.20 18.79 -8.79
N VAL A 382 8.75 19.99 -8.86
CA VAL A 382 9.69 20.58 -7.91
C VAL A 382 8.99 21.76 -7.23
N ILE A 383 8.84 21.68 -5.90
CA ILE A 383 8.06 22.64 -5.12
C ILE A 383 8.95 23.23 -4.03
N HIS A 384 9.02 24.56 -3.96
CA HIS A 384 9.66 25.26 -2.87
C HIS A 384 8.71 25.32 -1.67
N ILE A 385 9.01 24.55 -0.61
CA ILE A 385 8.12 24.37 0.54
C ILE A 385 7.75 25.71 1.22
N PRO A 386 8.70 26.63 1.54
CA PRO A 386 8.32 27.87 2.23
C PRO A 386 7.28 28.71 1.50
N THR A 387 7.43 28.89 0.19
CA THR A 387 6.48 29.70 -0.60
C THR A 387 5.29 28.91 -1.14
N GLY A 388 5.39 27.59 -1.21
CA GLY A 388 4.39 26.73 -1.84
C GLY A 388 4.40 26.76 -3.37
N HIS A 389 5.33 27.47 -3.98
CA HIS A 389 5.38 27.60 -5.44
C HIS A 389 6.07 26.40 -6.09
N ARG A 390 5.47 25.91 -7.18
CA ARG A 390 6.10 24.96 -8.07
C ARG A 390 7.16 25.70 -8.90
N THR A 391 8.42 25.33 -8.72
CA THR A 391 9.58 25.99 -9.37
C THR A 391 9.99 25.34 -10.67
N ALA A 392 9.68 24.04 -10.85
CA ALA A 392 9.94 23.31 -12.10
C ALA A 392 9.02 22.10 -12.24
N THR A 393 8.89 21.61 -13.49
CA THR A 393 8.25 20.35 -13.84
C THR A 393 9.09 19.63 -14.89
N LEU A 394 9.56 18.42 -14.58
CA LEU A 394 10.29 17.58 -15.54
C LEU A 394 9.34 16.54 -16.13
N LYS A 395 9.19 16.54 -17.45
CA LYS A 395 8.28 15.63 -18.16
C LYS A 395 9.04 14.41 -18.71
N PHE A 396 8.53 13.21 -18.46
CA PHE A 396 9.12 11.95 -18.92
C PHE A 396 8.20 11.20 -19.90
N GLY A 397 6.91 11.58 -19.99
CA GLY A 397 5.93 10.99 -20.88
C GLY A 397 5.49 9.58 -20.52
N THR A 398 5.82 9.10 -19.32
CA THR A 398 5.43 7.80 -18.79
C THR A 398 5.31 7.85 -17.28
N PHE A 399 4.55 6.94 -16.70
CA PHE A 399 4.23 6.85 -15.28
C PHE A 399 5.48 6.93 -14.36
N VAL A 400 5.53 7.97 -13.53
CA VAL A 400 6.57 8.15 -12.50
C VAL A 400 6.07 7.57 -11.19
N MET A 401 6.78 6.58 -10.64
CA MET A 401 6.34 5.83 -9.46
C MET A 401 7.14 6.17 -8.21
N GLY A 402 8.39 5.77 -8.15
CA GLY A 402 9.24 5.91 -6.98
C GLY A 402 10.24 7.05 -7.11
N LEU A 403 10.59 7.65 -5.98
CA LEU A 403 11.57 8.70 -5.84
C LEU A 403 12.54 8.43 -4.69
N ALA A 404 13.80 8.78 -4.88
CA ALA A 404 14.77 8.91 -3.79
C ALA A 404 15.77 10.02 -4.09
N LEU A 405 16.34 10.63 -3.06
CA LEU A 405 17.55 11.43 -3.18
C LEU A 405 18.77 10.52 -2.94
N SER A 406 19.86 10.74 -3.69
CA SER A 406 21.13 10.11 -3.37
C SER A 406 21.60 10.51 -1.97
N ALA A 407 22.52 9.74 -1.38
CA ALA A 407 23.00 9.97 -0.01
C ALA A 407 23.61 11.36 0.22
N ASP A 408 24.20 11.95 -0.81
CA ASP A 408 24.77 13.30 -0.82
C ASP A 408 23.76 14.37 -1.28
N GLU A 409 22.54 13.95 -1.64
CA GLU A 409 21.47 14.76 -2.24
C GLU A 409 21.88 15.46 -3.55
N ALA A 410 22.94 15.00 -4.22
CA ALA A 410 23.34 15.57 -5.50
C ALA A 410 22.44 15.09 -6.66
N ASP A 411 21.83 13.94 -6.51
CA ASP A 411 21.01 13.31 -7.56
C ASP A 411 19.62 12.96 -7.06
N ILE A 412 18.63 13.06 -7.96
CA ILE A 412 17.28 12.54 -7.80
C ILE A 412 17.19 11.24 -8.60
N VAL A 413 16.78 10.15 -7.95
CA VAL A 413 16.55 8.87 -8.60
C VAL A 413 15.06 8.66 -8.80
N VAL A 414 14.65 8.34 -10.02
CA VAL A 414 13.25 8.28 -10.44
C VAL A 414 12.97 6.95 -11.12
N SER A 415 11.97 6.19 -10.65
CA SER A 415 11.52 4.99 -11.36
C SER A 415 10.38 5.30 -12.33
N LEU A 416 10.50 4.78 -13.55
CA LEU A 416 9.51 4.87 -14.61
C LEU A 416 8.83 3.51 -14.78
N LEU A 417 7.69 3.33 -14.13
CA LEU A 417 7.04 2.02 -13.90
C LEU A 417 6.85 1.20 -15.19
N TYR A 418 6.18 1.78 -16.18
CA TYR A 418 5.85 1.07 -17.42
C TYR A 418 6.94 1.13 -18.48
N ALA A 419 7.95 1.99 -18.28
CA ALA A 419 9.10 2.04 -19.18
C ALA A 419 10.19 1.03 -18.80
N GLY A 420 10.09 0.39 -17.62
CA GLY A 420 11.13 -0.51 -17.11
C GLY A 420 12.48 0.19 -16.93
N ARG A 421 12.46 1.45 -16.47
CA ARG A 421 13.64 2.33 -16.41
C ARG A 421 13.77 3.01 -15.07
N VAL A 422 15.02 3.33 -14.73
CA VAL A 422 15.33 4.24 -13.65
C VAL A 422 16.21 5.37 -14.20
N LEU A 423 15.85 6.60 -13.85
CA LEU A 423 16.63 7.80 -14.22
C LEU A 423 17.40 8.30 -13.01
N VAL A 424 18.63 8.74 -13.26
CA VAL A 424 19.43 9.53 -12.31
C VAL A 424 19.52 10.95 -12.86
N ILE A 425 19.01 11.90 -12.10
CA ILE A 425 18.85 13.30 -12.50
C ILE A 425 19.74 14.15 -11.60
N ASP A 426 20.62 14.94 -12.16
CA ASP A 426 21.37 15.93 -11.39
C ASP A 426 20.40 16.96 -10.79
N ARG A 427 20.40 17.05 -9.46
CA ARG A 427 19.42 17.88 -8.71
C ARG A 427 19.57 19.36 -8.98
N ARG A 428 20.78 19.84 -9.24
CA ARG A 428 21.05 21.26 -9.43
C ARG A 428 20.62 21.75 -10.82
N SER A 429 20.96 20.98 -11.83
CA SER A 429 20.65 21.34 -13.23
C SER A 429 19.30 20.80 -13.70
N LEU A 430 18.69 19.85 -12.95
CA LEU A 430 17.48 19.12 -13.32
C LEU A 430 17.61 18.37 -14.65
N THR A 431 18.84 17.97 -15.03
CA THR A 431 19.12 17.22 -16.25
C THR A 431 19.33 15.74 -15.98
N VAL A 432 18.86 14.88 -16.88
CA VAL A 432 19.06 13.43 -16.80
C VAL A 432 20.54 13.11 -17.03
N ARG A 433 21.19 12.56 -16.02
CA ARG A 433 22.61 12.15 -16.03
C ARG A 433 22.78 10.70 -16.48
N SER A 434 21.89 9.82 -16.07
CA SER A 434 21.92 8.41 -16.44
C SER A 434 20.50 7.88 -16.69
N LYS A 435 20.39 6.98 -17.68
CA LYS A 435 19.18 6.21 -17.98
C LYS A 435 19.52 4.73 -17.86
N LEU A 436 18.89 4.04 -16.90
CA LEU A 436 19.18 2.67 -16.55
C LEU A 436 18.02 1.77 -16.98
N GLU A 437 18.29 0.81 -17.85
CA GLU A 437 17.30 -0.15 -18.33
C GLU A 437 17.20 -1.30 -17.30
N THR A 438 16.28 -1.18 -16.35
CA THR A 438 16.03 -2.22 -15.34
C THR A 438 15.13 -3.34 -15.86
N GLY A 439 14.36 -3.07 -16.91
CA GLY A 439 13.28 -3.95 -17.32
C GLY A 439 12.18 -4.04 -16.24
N GLY A 440 11.22 -4.93 -16.47
CA GLY A 440 10.12 -5.16 -15.53
C GLY A 440 9.29 -3.91 -15.22
N LYS A 441 8.93 -3.76 -13.94
CA LYS A 441 8.17 -2.62 -13.42
C LYS A 441 8.84 -2.09 -12.15
N PRO A 442 9.84 -1.20 -12.27
CA PRO A 442 10.50 -0.61 -11.11
C PRO A 442 9.51 0.24 -10.29
N ARG A 443 9.40 -0.06 -9.01
CA ARG A 443 8.46 0.54 -8.06
C ARG A 443 9.15 1.55 -7.14
N LEU A 444 9.06 1.33 -5.84
CA LEU A 444 9.61 2.24 -4.84
C LEU A 444 11.13 2.06 -4.66
N ILE A 445 11.75 3.10 -4.16
CA ILE A 445 13.18 3.26 -4.15
C ILE A 445 13.66 3.61 -2.75
N ALA A 446 14.77 3.02 -2.31
CA ALA A 446 15.47 3.40 -1.09
C ALA A 446 16.92 3.76 -1.39
N ALA A 447 17.38 4.91 -0.92
CA ALA A 447 18.77 5.32 -1.04
C ALA A 447 19.55 4.93 0.24
N HIS A 448 20.62 4.18 0.05
CA HIS A 448 21.49 3.75 1.12
C HIS A 448 22.53 4.85 1.46
N PRO A 449 22.82 5.11 2.75
CA PRO A 449 23.81 6.13 3.15
C PRO A 449 25.22 5.95 2.56
N ARG A 450 25.57 4.72 2.13
CA ARG A 450 26.86 4.43 1.46
C ARG A 450 26.87 4.76 -0.02
N GLY A 451 25.80 5.33 -0.58
CA GLY A 451 25.72 5.77 -1.97
C GLY A 451 25.11 4.77 -2.94
N GLN A 452 24.64 3.62 -2.47
CA GLN A 452 23.85 2.69 -3.29
C GLN A 452 22.37 3.11 -3.26
N VAL A 453 21.63 2.73 -4.30
CA VAL A 453 20.18 2.89 -4.37
C VAL A 453 19.54 1.55 -4.72
N LEU A 454 18.55 1.13 -3.94
CA LEU A 454 17.80 -0.09 -4.15
C LEU A 454 16.45 0.24 -4.78
N VAL A 455 16.06 -0.53 -5.78
CA VAL A 455 14.79 -0.36 -6.50
C VAL A 455 14.01 -1.67 -6.45
N ALA A 456 12.86 -1.68 -5.80
CA ALA A 456 11.95 -2.82 -5.84
C ALA A 456 11.37 -2.95 -7.26
N ASN A 457 11.38 -4.15 -7.83
CA ASN A 457 10.85 -4.39 -9.16
C ASN A 457 9.78 -5.48 -9.12
N GLU A 458 8.55 -5.13 -9.51
CA GLU A 458 7.39 -6.04 -9.49
C GLU A 458 7.61 -7.33 -10.29
N ALA A 459 8.54 -7.33 -11.22
CA ALA A 459 8.90 -8.52 -12.01
C ALA A 459 9.66 -9.59 -11.21
N GLY A 460 9.98 -9.34 -9.94
CA GLY A 460 10.49 -10.36 -9.02
C GLY A 460 11.97 -10.20 -8.63
N TRP A 461 12.48 -9.00 -8.57
CA TRP A 461 13.85 -8.72 -8.11
C TRP A 461 14.00 -7.34 -7.46
N VAL A 462 15.14 -7.10 -6.86
CA VAL A 462 15.62 -5.79 -6.43
C VAL A 462 16.85 -5.44 -7.27
N ASP A 463 16.83 -4.29 -7.93
CA ASP A 463 17.96 -3.73 -8.65
C ASP A 463 18.80 -2.84 -7.72
N PHE A 464 20.11 -2.95 -7.81
CA PHE A 464 21.07 -2.10 -7.12
C PHE A 464 21.66 -1.10 -8.10
N ILE A 465 21.64 0.17 -7.76
CA ILE A 465 22.25 1.26 -8.53
C ILE A 465 23.42 1.81 -7.72
N LEU A 466 24.58 1.89 -8.36
CA LEU A 466 25.85 2.32 -7.76
C LEU A 466 26.22 3.75 -8.14
#